data_691ff1bf08cff5e6d07cdd24a1feecde
#
_entry.id   691ff1bf08cff5e6d07cdd24a1feecde
#
_cell.length_a   1.000
_cell.length_b   1.000
_cell.length_c   1.000
_cell.angle_alpha   90.00
_cell.angle_beta   90.00
_cell.angle_gamma   90.00
#
_symmetry.space_group_name_H-M   'P 1'
#
loop_
_entity.id
_entity.type
_entity.pdbx_description
1 polymer ?
#
loop_
_entity_poly.entity_id
_entity_poly.type
_entity_poly.pdbx_seq_one_letter_code
_entity_poly.pdbx_strand_id
1 'polypeptide(L)'
;MAASTSAQNAMTSSPYSMFGLGEMASGLYGQNTSMAGVTVGMREGMLMNIENPAGLTALDSCKLFAEASAFVKNERYRSDGSSSNAFTGNFSAFSLGGRIMRRWYMSAGVTPYSFVGYYFKSSQELEGSPGTFVTSTFSGTGGLSKAFLSQGFLLTKHLSVGMNLNFIFGNMTQNEIQSAMTVSREMSGRSFYADFGLQYHRPIARETFLTVGAIYGYKQRISLKNTVTVTGSSTEPPYNQKRVTQYLPQYIGIGSSLAHKKWTYALDYLFRQYGVLNSGDSRVKFRDSHELRLGVCYFPNGFSSS
;
A
#
# COMPACT_ATOMS: atom_id res chain seq x y z
N MET A 1 13.39 10.88 -34.98
CA MET A 1 12.87 11.49 -33.76
C MET A 1 13.35 10.63 -32.59
N ALA A 2 14.33 11.10 -31.85
CA ALA A 2 14.82 10.39 -30.68
C ALA A 2 13.88 10.65 -29.53
N ALA A 3 13.15 9.64 -29.08
CA ALA A 3 12.40 9.69 -27.83
C ALA A 3 13.42 9.69 -26.71
N SER A 4 13.63 10.86 -26.10
CA SER A 4 14.35 10.95 -24.83
C SER A 4 13.49 10.29 -23.76
N THR A 5 13.73 9.03 -23.47
CA THR A 5 13.24 8.35 -22.29
C THR A 5 13.93 8.95 -21.09
N SER A 6 13.35 10.00 -20.52
CA SER A 6 13.66 10.36 -19.13
C SER A 6 13.19 9.19 -18.27
N ALA A 7 14.12 8.39 -17.81
CA ALA A 7 13.89 7.38 -16.80
C ALA A 7 13.62 8.10 -15.46
N GLN A 8 12.47 8.76 -15.35
CA GLN A 8 11.91 9.08 -14.05
C GLN A 8 11.40 7.75 -13.49
N ASN A 9 11.98 7.30 -12.40
CA ASN A 9 11.48 6.21 -11.59
C ASN A 9 10.14 6.62 -10.97
N ALA A 10 9.10 6.76 -11.80
CA ALA A 10 7.75 6.94 -11.33
C ALA A 10 7.30 5.61 -10.72
N MET A 11 7.02 5.62 -9.45
CA MET A 11 6.56 4.45 -8.69
C MET A 11 5.19 3.95 -9.15
N THR A 12 4.45 4.79 -9.86
CA THR A 12 3.18 4.54 -10.56
C THR A 12 3.06 5.52 -11.71
N SER A 13 2.20 5.25 -12.67
CA SER A 13 1.87 6.17 -13.77
C SER A 13 0.41 6.62 -13.72
N SER A 14 -0.24 6.44 -12.56
CA SER A 14 -1.65 6.72 -12.38
C SER A 14 -1.92 8.22 -12.18
N PRO A 15 -2.74 8.87 -13.04
CA PRO A 15 -3.16 10.25 -12.82
C PRO A 15 -3.90 10.46 -11.49
N TYR A 16 -4.54 9.40 -10.98
CA TYR A 16 -5.26 9.43 -9.69
C TYR A 16 -4.32 9.60 -8.50
N SER A 17 -3.03 9.28 -8.65
CA SER A 17 -2.02 9.47 -7.60
C SER A 17 -1.71 10.94 -7.29
N MET A 18 -2.29 11.89 -8.03
CA MET A 18 -2.21 13.32 -7.76
C MET A 18 -2.95 13.73 -6.48
N PHE A 19 -3.94 12.96 -6.06
CA PHE A 19 -4.84 13.32 -4.97
C PHE A 19 -4.47 12.66 -3.63
N GLY A 20 -4.66 13.40 -2.55
CA GLY A 20 -4.54 12.89 -1.17
C GLY A 20 -3.11 12.48 -0.79
N LEU A 21 -2.94 11.20 -0.48
CA LEU A 21 -1.65 10.59 -0.14
C LEU A 21 -1.03 9.81 -1.32
N GLY A 22 -1.58 9.94 -2.51
CA GLY A 22 -1.21 9.14 -3.67
C GLY A 22 -2.02 7.85 -3.82
N GLU A 23 -1.60 6.99 -4.74
CA GLU A 23 -2.16 5.65 -4.92
C GLU A 23 -1.69 4.74 -3.78
N MET A 24 -2.63 4.15 -3.04
CA MET A 24 -2.28 3.29 -1.92
C MET A 24 -1.66 1.98 -2.42
N ALA A 25 -0.52 1.60 -1.85
CA ALA A 25 0.07 0.30 -2.10
C ALA A 25 -0.85 -0.82 -1.59
N SER A 26 -0.91 -1.93 -2.28
CA SER A 26 -1.74 -3.07 -1.88
C SER A 26 -1.32 -3.66 -0.53
N GLY A 27 -0.09 -3.42 -0.09
CA GLY A 27 0.49 -4.03 1.09
C GLY A 27 0.76 -5.53 0.96
N LEU A 28 0.48 -6.09 -0.22
CA LEU A 28 0.65 -7.49 -0.54
C LEU A 28 2.03 -7.73 -1.15
N TYR A 29 2.71 -8.77 -0.72
CA TYR A 29 3.99 -9.19 -1.26
C TYR A 29 4.21 -10.69 -1.07
N GLY A 30 5.20 -11.26 -1.76
CA GLY A 30 5.57 -12.66 -1.64
C GLY A 30 4.43 -13.61 -2.00
N GLN A 31 4.29 -14.67 -1.25
CA GLN A 31 3.29 -15.71 -1.49
C GLN A 31 1.84 -15.21 -1.39
N ASN A 32 1.56 -14.14 -0.64
CA ASN A 32 0.22 -13.57 -0.53
C ASN A 32 -0.34 -13.11 -1.87
N THR A 33 0.51 -12.61 -2.77
CA THR A 33 0.08 -12.18 -4.10
C THR A 33 -0.37 -13.33 -4.99
N SER A 34 0.19 -14.53 -4.82
CA SER A 34 -0.17 -15.72 -5.61
C SER A 34 -1.55 -16.27 -5.28
N MET A 35 -2.12 -15.90 -4.11
CA MET A 35 -3.45 -16.29 -3.66
C MET A 35 -4.44 -15.12 -3.72
N ALA A 36 -4.36 -14.27 -4.73
CA ALA A 36 -5.20 -13.09 -4.90
C ALA A 36 -5.19 -12.14 -3.67
N GLY A 37 -4.11 -12.18 -2.88
CA GLY A 37 -3.93 -11.32 -1.71
C GLY A 37 -4.69 -11.73 -0.46
N VAL A 38 -5.19 -12.94 -0.37
CA VAL A 38 -5.80 -13.46 0.85
C VAL A 38 -4.73 -13.59 1.93
N THR A 39 -4.98 -12.99 3.08
CA THR A 39 -4.00 -12.90 4.19
C THR A 39 -4.64 -13.04 5.57
N VAL A 40 -5.87 -12.52 5.73
CA VAL A 40 -6.50 -12.35 7.06
C VAL A 40 -6.72 -13.69 7.75
N GLY A 41 -7.23 -14.68 7.00
CA GLY A 41 -7.43 -16.05 7.47
C GLY A 41 -6.29 -17.01 7.15
N MET A 42 -5.21 -16.56 6.47
CA MET A 42 -4.11 -17.43 6.08
C MET A 42 -3.15 -17.70 7.23
N ARG A 43 -2.75 -18.98 7.32
CA ARG A 43 -1.82 -19.46 8.34
C ARG A 43 -0.91 -20.51 7.72
N GLU A 44 0.36 -20.18 7.52
CA GLU A 44 1.34 -21.04 6.87
C GLU A 44 2.73 -20.85 7.49
N GLY A 45 3.49 -21.93 7.61
CA GLY A 45 4.79 -21.95 8.28
C GLY A 45 5.92 -21.16 7.59
N MET A 46 5.74 -20.80 6.32
CA MET A 46 6.73 -20.06 5.54
C MET A 46 6.27 -18.65 5.16
N LEU A 47 5.10 -18.21 5.63
CA LEU A 47 4.49 -16.96 5.27
C LEU A 47 4.65 -15.90 6.35
N MET A 48 5.39 -14.84 6.10
CA MET A 48 5.42 -13.66 6.96
C MET A 48 4.21 -12.77 6.71
N ASN A 49 3.13 -13.04 7.43
CA ASN A 49 1.87 -12.33 7.29
C ASN A 49 1.88 -11.03 8.09
N ILE A 50 2.15 -9.89 7.43
CA ILE A 50 2.12 -8.56 8.09
C ILE A 50 0.73 -7.90 8.05
N GLU A 51 -0.19 -8.33 7.19
CA GLU A 51 -1.55 -7.80 7.21
C GLU A 51 -2.33 -8.32 8.42
N ASN A 52 -2.12 -9.60 8.79
CA ASN A 52 -2.60 -10.15 10.05
C ASN A 52 -1.41 -10.65 10.91
N PRO A 53 -0.89 -9.85 11.84
CA PRO A 53 0.28 -10.22 12.63
C PRO A 53 0.07 -11.44 13.55
N ALA A 54 -1.18 -11.82 13.84
CA ALA A 54 -1.47 -13.06 14.55
C ALA A 54 -1.03 -14.31 13.76
N GLY A 55 -1.00 -14.22 12.42
CA GLY A 55 -0.53 -15.27 11.52
C GLY A 55 0.96 -15.61 11.66
N LEU A 56 1.78 -14.69 12.19
CA LEU A 56 3.19 -14.94 12.47
C LEU A 56 3.42 -16.12 13.38
N THR A 57 2.44 -16.43 14.24
CA THR A 57 2.52 -17.57 15.15
C THR A 57 2.48 -18.94 14.45
N ALA A 58 2.28 -18.96 13.14
CA ALA A 58 2.38 -20.14 12.30
C ALA A 58 3.78 -20.41 11.77
N LEU A 59 4.69 -19.41 11.82
CA LEU A 59 6.03 -19.54 11.27
C LEU A 59 6.77 -20.72 11.90
N ASP A 60 7.49 -21.46 11.05
CA ASP A 60 8.31 -22.58 11.47
C ASP A 60 9.29 -22.17 12.58
N SER A 61 9.23 -22.88 13.67
CA SER A 61 9.85 -22.48 14.93
C SER A 61 11.39 -22.54 14.96
N CYS A 62 11.99 -23.16 13.96
CA CYS A 62 13.44 -23.38 13.91
C CYS A 62 14.14 -22.49 12.86
N LYS A 63 13.44 -21.54 12.24
CA LYS A 63 13.97 -20.77 11.13
C LYS A 63 13.86 -19.27 11.35
N LEU A 64 14.86 -18.56 10.89
CA LEU A 64 14.79 -17.14 10.61
C LEU A 64 14.41 -16.98 9.14
N PHE A 65 13.39 -16.18 8.88
CA PHE A 65 12.90 -15.89 7.55
C PHE A 65 13.37 -14.50 7.12
N ALA A 66 13.83 -14.42 5.87
CA ALA A 66 14.11 -13.17 5.18
C ALA A 66 13.34 -13.18 3.87
N GLU A 67 12.63 -12.10 3.57
CA GLU A 67 11.87 -11.94 2.36
C GLU A 67 12.18 -10.58 1.73
N ALA A 68 12.48 -10.59 0.43
CA ALA A 68 12.59 -9.40 -0.39
C ALA A 68 11.74 -9.61 -1.65
N SER A 69 10.92 -8.63 -1.98
CA SER A 69 10.03 -8.70 -3.12
C SER A 69 10.01 -7.40 -3.92
N ALA A 70 9.78 -7.54 -5.22
CA ALA A 70 9.59 -6.45 -6.16
C ALA A 70 8.41 -6.78 -7.06
N PHE A 71 7.80 -5.77 -7.64
CA PHE A 71 6.74 -5.94 -8.62
C PHE A 71 7.05 -5.20 -9.91
N VAL A 72 6.45 -5.70 -10.98
CA VAL A 72 6.42 -5.05 -12.29
C VAL A 72 4.97 -4.95 -12.71
N LYS A 73 4.57 -3.78 -13.19
CA LYS A 73 3.20 -3.46 -13.59
C LYS A 73 3.22 -2.87 -15.00
N ASN A 74 2.39 -3.40 -15.88
CA ASN A 74 2.14 -2.84 -17.20
C ASN A 74 0.68 -2.39 -17.26
N GLU A 75 0.46 -1.10 -17.43
CA GLU A 75 -0.86 -0.48 -17.44
C GLU A 75 -1.12 0.19 -18.79
N ARG A 76 -2.35 0.07 -19.23
CA ARG A 76 -2.83 0.76 -20.42
C ARG A 76 -3.91 1.75 -20.06
N TYR A 77 -3.62 3.03 -20.29
CA TYR A 77 -4.57 4.12 -20.11
C TYR A 77 -5.25 4.43 -21.44
N ARG A 78 -6.57 4.62 -21.42
CA ARG A 78 -7.36 5.02 -22.58
C ARG A 78 -8.23 6.20 -22.22
N SER A 79 -8.22 7.22 -23.06
CA SER A 79 -9.09 8.40 -22.97
C SER A 79 -9.37 8.91 -24.38
N ASP A 80 -10.64 9.11 -24.73
CA ASP A 80 -11.13 9.79 -25.95
C ASP A 80 -10.35 9.48 -27.24
N GLY A 81 -10.23 8.18 -27.57
CA GLY A 81 -9.55 7.71 -28.80
C GLY A 81 -8.03 7.64 -28.70
N SER A 82 -7.44 8.09 -27.59
CA SER A 82 -6.01 7.99 -27.33
C SER A 82 -5.69 6.88 -26.35
N SER A 83 -4.58 6.18 -26.54
CA SER A 83 -4.12 5.15 -25.59
C SER A 83 -2.63 5.30 -25.32
N SER A 84 -2.24 5.14 -24.05
CA SER A 84 -0.86 5.16 -23.59
C SER A 84 -0.58 3.92 -22.77
N ASN A 85 0.59 3.32 -22.96
CA ASN A 85 1.08 2.21 -22.13
C ASN A 85 2.11 2.76 -21.16
N ALA A 86 2.00 2.34 -19.91
CA ALA A 86 2.96 2.66 -18.86
C ALA A 86 3.52 1.38 -18.25
N PHE A 87 4.84 1.31 -18.18
CA PHE A 87 5.56 0.21 -17.54
C PHE A 87 6.24 0.75 -16.29
N THR A 88 5.87 0.20 -15.15
CA THR A 88 6.42 0.60 -13.86
C THR A 88 6.92 -0.63 -13.11
N GLY A 89 8.00 -0.48 -12.37
CA GLY A 89 8.51 -1.52 -11.49
C GLY A 89 9.07 -0.91 -10.22
N ASN A 90 8.83 -1.56 -9.10
CA ASN A 90 9.31 -1.06 -7.83
C ASN A 90 9.53 -2.19 -6.82
N PHE A 91 10.22 -1.83 -5.78
CA PHE A 91 10.32 -2.60 -4.55
C PHE A 91 8.96 -2.75 -3.87
N SER A 92 8.66 -3.95 -3.40
CA SER A 92 7.39 -4.31 -2.77
C SER A 92 7.50 -4.45 -1.27
N ALA A 93 8.52 -5.16 -0.80
CA ALA A 93 8.79 -5.32 0.63
C ALA A 93 10.19 -5.89 0.87
N PHE A 94 10.71 -5.56 2.02
CA PHE A 94 11.81 -6.27 2.66
C PHE A 94 11.40 -6.57 4.10
N SER A 95 11.52 -7.81 4.52
CA SER A 95 11.16 -8.22 5.87
C SER A 95 12.07 -9.32 6.39
N LEU A 96 12.28 -9.31 7.70
CA LEU A 96 12.97 -10.32 8.47
C LEU A 96 12.06 -10.73 9.63
N GLY A 97 11.99 -12.02 9.95
CA GLY A 97 11.16 -12.46 11.05
C GLY A 97 11.38 -13.90 11.44
N GLY A 98 10.82 -14.27 12.58
CA GLY A 98 10.92 -15.62 13.12
C GLY A 98 10.39 -15.73 14.52
N ARG A 99 10.57 -16.90 15.13
CA ARG A 99 10.19 -17.16 16.51
C ARG A 99 11.28 -16.65 17.47
N ILE A 100 10.88 -15.76 18.38
CA ILE A 100 11.77 -15.20 19.41
C ILE A 100 11.72 -16.07 20.68
N MET A 101 10.50 -16.45 21.09
CA MET A 101 10.27 -17.32 22.24
C MET A 101 9.19 -18.37 21.93
N ARG A 102 8.97 -19.31 22.79
CA ARG A 102 8.02 -20.43 22.59
C ARG A 102 6.62 -20.00 22.12
N ARG A 103 6.15 -18.82 22.52
CA ARG A 103 4.82 -18.28 22.18
C ARG A 103 4.87 -16.88 21.58
N TRP A 104 6.06 -16.36 21.27
CA TRP A 104 6.27 -15.01 20.76
C TRP A 104 7.05 -15.05 19.46
N TYR A 105 6.48 -14.44 18.45
CA TYR A 105 7.01 -14.31 17.10
C TYR A 105 7.10 -12.83 16.72
N MET A 106 8.09 -12.48 15.95
CA MET A 106 8.33 -11.12 15.55
C MET A 106 8.77 -11.05 14.09
N SER A 107 8.36 -10.02 13.41
CA SER A 107 8.96 -9.62 12.14
C SER A 107 9.11 -8.11 12.07
N ALA A 108 10.13 -7.67 11.32
CA ALA A 108 10.38 -6.26 11.08
C ALA A 108 10.74 -6.07 9.60
N GLY A 109 10.39 -4.91 9.05
CA GLY A 109 10.67 -4.65 7.66
C GLY A 109 10.21 -3.29 7.18
N VAL A 110 10.32 -3.10 5.86
CA VAL A 110 9.90 -1.89 5.16
C VAL A 110 9.08 -2.28 3.94
N THR A 111 7.99 -1.55 3.70
CA THR A 111 7.13 -1.70 2.52
C THR A 111 6.64 -0.32 2.07
N PRO A 112 6.39 -0.09 0.80
CA PRO A 112 5.68 1.09 0.35
C PRO A 112 4.29 1.18 0.99
N TYR A 113 3.87 2.38 1.33
CA TYR A 113 2.52 2.68 1.82
C TYR A 113 1.66 3.32 0.74
N SER A 114 2.24 4.26 -0.02
CA SER A 114 1.59 4.88 -1.17
C SER A 114 2.61 5.29 -2.22
N PHE A 115 2.12 5.47 -3.45
CA PHE A 115 2.92 5.90 -4.59
C PHE A 115 2.33 7.18 -5.20
N VAL A 116 3.20 8.11 -5.57
CA VAL A 116 2.88 9.26 -6.39
C VAL A 116 3.71 9.19 -7.67
N GLY A 117 3.02 9.14 -8.80
CA GLY A 117 3.68 9.09 -10.10
C GLY A 117 2.67 9.43 -11.19
N TYR A 118 2.77 10.62 -11.76
CA TYR A 118 1.94 11.05 -12.88
C TYR A 118 2.67 12.07 -13.73
N TYR A 119 2.32 12.09 -15.00
CA TYR A 119 2.74 13.10 -15.95
C TYR A 119 1.64 13.27 -16.99
N PHE A 120 1.03 14.45 -17.04
CA PHE A 120 0.05 14.77 -18.06
C PHE A 120 0.06 16.26 -18.39
N LYS A 121 -0.46 16.60 -19.57
CA LYS A 121 -0.65 17.96 -20.03
C LYS A 121 -2.13 18.27 -20.13
N SER A 122 -2.50 19.48 -19.75
CA SER A 122 -3.84 20.00 -19.90
C SER A 122 -3.75 21.31 -20.67
N SER A 123 -4.51 21.42 -21.76
CA SER A 123 -4.61 22.67 -22.53
C SER A 123 -6.00 23.25 -22.32
N GLN A 124 -6.05 24.51 -21.91
CA GLN A 124 -7.29 25.23 -21.69
C GLN A 124 -7.27 26.49 -22.58
N GLU A 125 -8.41 26.80 -23.20
CA GLU A 125 -8.56 28.02 -23.95
C GLU A 125 -8.60 29.23 -23.01
N LEU A 126 -7.86 30.27 -23.35
CA LEU A 126 -7.77 31.46 -22.52
C LEU A 126 -9.08 32.24 -22.59
N GLU A 127 -9.72 32.50 -21.46
CA GLU A 127 -10.93 33.31 -21.40
C GLU A 127 -10.67 34.71 -22.00
N GLY A 128 -11.49 35.12 -22.94
CA GLY A 128 -11.38 36.43 -23.63
C GLY A 128 -10.43 36.45 -24.83
N SER A 129 -9.81 35.30 -25.19
CA SER A 129 -8.94 35.21 -26.39
C SER A 129 -9.22 33.93 -27.16
N PRO A 130 -10.31 33.84 -27.95
CA PRO A 130 -10.67 32.65 -28.71
C PRO A 130 -9.52 32.13 -29.57
N GLY A 131 -9.24 30.82 -29.54
CA GLY A 131 -8.15 30.19 -30.27
C GLY A 131 -6.78 30.25 -29.60
N THR A 132 -6.66 30.91 -28.45
CA THR A 132 -5.41 30.93 -27.66
C THR A 132 -5.47 29.88 -26.54
N PHE A 133 -4.58 28.87 -26.60
CA PHE A 133 -4.52 27.80 -25.62
C PHE A 133 -3.32 28.00 -24.70
N VAL A 134 -3.57 27.84 -23.42
CA VAL A 134 -2.51 27.75 -22.39
C VAL A 134 -2.35 26.30 -21.99
N THR A 135 -1.14 25.77 -22.14
CA THR A 135 -0.82 24.39 -21.78
C THR A 135 -0.11 24.34 -20.43
N SER A 136 -0.70 23.65 -19.50
CA SER A 136 -0.10 23.33 -18.20
C SER A 136 0.37 21.88 -18.19
N THR A 137 1.59 21.66 -17.70
CA THR A 137 2.15 20.32 -17.51
C THR A 137 2.16 20.00 -16.02
N PHE A 138 1.51 18.91 -15.67
CA PHE A 138 1.45 18.41 -14.30
C PHE A 138 2.29 17.15 -14.17
N SER A 139 3.15 17.12 -13.16
CA SER A 139 3.94 15.94 -12.84
C SER A 139 4.05 15.76 -11.33
N GLY A 140 4.12 14.51 -10.91
CA GLY A 140 4.31 14.17 -9.50
C GLY A 140 5.17 12.94 -9.35
N THR A 141 5.96 12.92 -8.27
CA THR A 141 6.85 11.81 -7.93
C THR A 141 6.92 11.62 -6.41
N GLY A 142 7.33 10.42 -5.98
CA GLY A 142 7.54 10.10 -4.57
C GLY A 142 6.46 9.19 -4.00
N GLY A 143 6.19 9.33 -2.72
CA GLY A 143 5.23 8.51 -1.98
C GLY A 143 5.61 8.36 -0.52
N LEU A 144 4.84 7.53 0.16
CA LEU A 144 5.07 7.20 1.56
C LEU A 144 5.52 5.75 1.69
N SER A 145 6.47 5.51 2.57
CA SER A 145 6.94 4.20 2.99
C SER A 145 6.49 3.89 4.41
N LYS A 146 6.38 2.62 4.73
CA LYS A 146 6.01 2.11 6.04
C LYS A 146 7.11 1.18 6.55
N ALA A 147 7.80 1.56 7.63
CA ALA A 147 8.57 0.63 8.44
C ALA A 147 7.63 0.01 9.48
N PHE A 148 7.73 -1.29 9.68
CA PHE A 148 6.87 -2.00 10.61
C PHE A 148 7.67 -2.91 11.54
N LEU A 149 7.11 -3.10 12.72
CA LEU A 149 7.50 -4.12 13.70
C LEU A 149 6.24 -4.89 14.08
N SER A 150 6.14 -6.11 13.57
CA SER A 150 5.01 -7.00 13.79
C SER A 150 5.31 -7.97 14.92
N GLN A 151 4.36 -8.19 15.79
CA GLN A 151 4.46 -9.10 16.91
C GLN A 151 3.24 -10.03 16.93
N GLY A 152 3.48 -11.32 17.06
CA GLY A 152 2.45 -12.35 17.17
C GLY A 152 2.63 -13.15 18.46
N PHE A 153 1.54 -13.34 19.20
CA PHE A 153 1.52 -14.07 20.45
C PHE A 153 0.52 -15.23 20.39
N LEU A 154 0.98 -16.41 20.70
CA LEU A 154 0.14 -17.61 20.83
C LEU A 154 -0.45 -17.65 22.24
N LEU A 155 -1.70 -17.21 22.41
CA LEU A 155 -2.37 -17.20 23.71
C LEU A 155 -2.75 -18.61 24.16
N THR A 156 -3.35 -19.37 23.25
CA THR A 156 -3.69 -20.79 23.48
C THR A 156 -3.21 -21.61 22.28
N LYS A 157 -3.39 -22.93 22.32
CA LYS A 157 -3.07 -23.81 21.18
C LYS A 157 -3.83 -23.45 19.90
N HIS A 158 -4.94 -22.71 20.03
CA HIS A 158 -5.86 -22.40 18.93
C HIS A 158 -6.06 -20.92 18.70
N LEU A 159 -5.64 -20.05 19.62
CA LEU A 159 -5.89 -18.61 19.56
C LEU A 159 -4.58 -17.84 19.55
N SER A 160 -4.42 -17.02 18.55
CA SER A 160 -3.29 -16.10 18.38
C SER A 160 -3.78 -14.66 18.29
N VAL A 161 -3.02 -13.74 18.84
CA VAL A 161 -3.21 -12.30 18.70
C VAL A 161 -1.93 -11.69 18.16
N GLY A 162 -2.06 -10.58 17.48
CA GLY A 162 -0.90 -9.86 16.98
C GLY A 162 -1.12 -8.36 16.92
N MET A 163 -0.01 -7.65 16.85
CA MET A 163 0.03 -6.20 16.73
C MET A 163 1.16 -5.80 15.80
N ASN A 164 0.88 -4.86 14.92
CA ASN A 164 1.88 -4.15 14.14
C ASN A 164 2.08 -2.76 14.71
N LEU A 165 3.33 -2.40 14.93
CA LEU A 165 3.76 -1.03 15.17
C LEU A 165 4.31 -0.47 13.87
N ASN A 166 3.67 0.54 13.32
CA ASN A 166 3.95 1.08 12.01
C ASN A 166 4.45 2.52 12.09
N PHE A 167 5.55 2.81 11.42
CA PHE A 167 6.08 4.14 11.21
C PHE A 167 6.00 4.50 9.74
N ILE A 168 5.13 5.46 9.39
CA ILE A 168 5.00 5.98 8.03
C ILE A 168 5.89 7.20 7.89
N PHE A 169 6.62 7.28 6.79
CA PHE A 169 7.50 8.39 6.43
C PHE A 169 7.63 8.50 4.92
N GLY A 170 7.99 9.67 4.44
CA GLY A 170 8.25 9.89 3.03
C GLY A 170 8.00 11.33 2.60
N ASN A 171 8.21 11.55 1.32
CA ASN A 171 8.01 12.83 0.65
C ASN A 171 7.36 12.62 -0.72
N MET A 172 6.60 13.62 -1.12
CA MET A 172 5.91 13.69 -2.41
C MET A 172 6.18 15.06 -3.02
N THR A 173 6.57 15.08 -4.28
CA THR A 173 6.80 16.32 -5.03
C THR A 173 5.78 16.41 -6.15
N GLN A 174 5.12 17.56 -6.25
CA GLN A 174 4.16 17.88 -7.30
C GLN A 174 4.63 19.14 -8.02
N ASN A 175 4.74 19.07 -9.33
CA ASN A 175 5.15 20.20 -10.17
C ASN A 175 4.04 20.56 -11.14
N GLU A 176 3.81 21.85 -11.26
CA GLU A 176 2.96 22.45 -12.28
C GLU A 176 3.81 23.44 -13.08
N ILE A 177 3.89 23.21 -14.38
CA ILE A 177 4.65 24.06 -15.32
C ILE A 177 3.66 24.69 -16.28
N GLN A 178 3.59 26.00 -16.26
CA GLN A 178 2.77 26.80 -17.16
C GLN A 178 3.60 27.90 -17.80
N SER A 179 3.76 27.84 -19.12
CA SER A 179 4.64 28.74 -19.86
C SER A 179 6.07 28.79 -19.30
N ALA A 180 6.54 29.92 -18.80
CA ALA A 180 7.86 30.09 -18.19
C ALA A 180 7.86 29.95 -16.65
N MET A 181 6.72 29.61 -16.03
CA MET A 181 6.59 29.52 -14.58
C MET A 181 6.46 28.06 -14.15
N THR A 182 7.19 27.69 -13.12
CA THR A 182 7.12 26.39 -12.47
C THR A 182 6.76 26.58 -11.00
N VAL A 183 5.69 25.92 -10.57
CA VAL A 183 5.30 25.81 -9.16
C VAL A 183 5.62 24.40 -8.71
N SER A 184 6.57 24.27 -7.79
CA SER A 184 6.93 22.99 -7.17
C SER A 184 6.43 22.96 -5.74
N ARG A 185 5.64 21.93 -5.42
CA ARG A 185 5.12 21.68 -4.07
C ARG A 185 5.72 20.39 -3.53
N GLU A 186 6.46 20.52 -2.45
CA GLU A 186 7.04 19.39 -1.73
C GLU A 186 6.29 19.14 -0.42
N MET A 187 5.72 17.96 -0.27
CA MET A 187 5.01 17.52 0.92
C MET A 187 5.79 16.40 1.58
N SER A 188 6.14 16.58 2.84
CA SER A 188 6.82 15.55 3.64
C SER A 188 6.06 15.30 4.94
N GLY A 189 6.01 14.04 5.35
CA GLY A 189 5.28 13.67 6.55
C GLY A 189 5.77 12.41 7.21
N ARG A 190 5.41 12.30 8.48
CA ARG A 190 5.65 11.11 9.29
C ARG A 190 4.50 10.89 10.26
N SER A 191 4.18 9.65 10.51
CA SER A 191 3.14 9.27 11.46
C SER A 191 3.46 7.91 12.06
N PHE A 192 2.92 7.67 13.25
CA PHE A 192 3.04 6.42 13.95
C PHE A 192 1.64 5.87 14.23
N TYR A 193 1.41 4.61 13.94
CA TYR A 193 0.15 3.96 14.25
C TYR A 193 0.34 2.47 14.55
N ALA A 194 -0.67 1.87 15.19
CA ALA A 194 -0.71 0.44 15.41
C ALA A 194 -1.94 -0.17 14.73
N ASP A 195 -1.84 -1.41 14.34
CA ASP A 195 -2.97 -2.25 13.93
C ASP A 195 -2.91 -3.61 14.62
N PHE A 196 -4.03 -4.31 14.63
CA PHE A 196 -4.22 -5.50 15.45
C PHE A 196 -4.76 -6.64 14.61
N GLY A 197 -4.35 -7.84 14.96
CA GLY A 197 -4.80 -9.07 14.33
C GLY A 197 -5.20 -10.12 15.34
N LEU A 198 -6.15 -10.94 14.94
CA LEU A 198 -6.63 -12.10 15.68
C LEU A 198 -6.72 -13.28 14.73
N GLN A 199 -6.33 -14.46 15.16
CA GLN A 199 -6.59 -15.71 14.44
C GLN A 199 -7.02 -16.82 15.41
N TYR A 200 -8.06 -17.53 15.01
CA TYR A 200 -8.47 -18.78 15.62
C TYR A 200 -8.23 -19.92 14.64
N HIS A 201 -7.48 -20.93 15.07
CA HIS A 201 -7.08 -22.05 14.23
C HIS A 201 -7.42 -23.37 14.94
N ARG A 202 -8.09 -24.29 14.23
CA ARG A 202 -8.52 -25.57 14.78
C ARG A 202 -8.53 -26.69 13.73
N PRO A 203 -8.02 -27.90 14.05
CA PRO A 203 -8.34 -29.08 13.26
C PRO A 203 -9.83 -29.43 13.42
N ILE A 204 -10.55 -29.57 12.32
CA ILE A 204 -11.98 -29.93 12.31
C ILE A 204 -12.21 -31.38 11.87
N ALA A 205 -11.25 -31.97 11.13
CA ALA A 205 -11.23 -33.35 10.74
C ALA A 205 -9.79 -33.83 10.53
N ARG A 206 -9.61 -35.09 10.23
CA ARG A 206 -8.30 -35.62 9.84
C ARG A 206 -7.78 -34.89 8.60
N GLU A 207 -6.58 -34.32 8.71
CA GLU A 207 -5.94 -33.53 7.63
C GLU A 207 -6.77 -32.32 7.16
N THR A 208 -7.66 -31.79 8.02
CA THR A 208 -8.49 -30.64 7.71
C THR A 208 -8.40 -29.60 8.81
N PHE A 209 -7.96 -28.41 8.46
CA PHE A 209 -7.75 -27.30 9.38
C PHE A 209 -8.57 -26.09 8.95
N LEU A 210 -9.30 -25.51 9.89
CA LEU A 210 -10.00 -24.25 9.71
C LEU A 210 -9.23 -23.14 10.43
N THR A 211 -8.98 -22.05 9.74
CA THR A 211 -8.50 -20.81 10.36
C THR A 211 -9.49 -19.70 10.08
N VAL A 212 -9.83 -18.92 11.09
CA VAL A 212 -10.62 -17.70 10.98
C VAL A 212 -9.79 -16.57 11.55
N GLY A 213 -9.74 -15.46 10.82
CA GLY A 213 -8.96 -14.28 11.20
C GLY A 213 -9.78 -13.00 11.18
N ALA A 214 -9.33 -12.03 11.95
CA ALA A 214 -9.83 -10.66 11.94
C ALA A 214 -8.67 -9.68 12.09
N ILE A 215 -8.79 -8.52 11.43
CA ILE A 215 -7.83 -7.42 11.53
C ILE A 215 -8.55 -6.11 11.77
N TYR A 216 -7.90 -5.21 12.47
CA TYR A 216 -8.40 -3.87 12.74
C TYR A 216 -7.27 -2.84 12.76
N GLY A 217 -7.39 -1.80 11.96
CA GLY A 217 -6.54 -0.63 11.99
C GLY A 217 -7.37 0.64 12.24
N TYR A 218 -6.99 1.42 13.23
CA TYR A 218 -7.73 2.63 13.58
C TYR A 218 -7.33 3.82 12.68
N LYS A 219 -8.22 4.80 12.60
CA LYS A 219 -7.97 6.06 11.90
C LYS A 219 -6.86 6.84 12.59
N GLN A 220 -5.83 7.22 11.86
CA GLN A 220 -4.69 7.98 12.39
C GLN A 220 -4.46 9.27 11.60
N ARG A 221 -4.16 10.34 12.31
CA ARG A 221 -3.80 11.63 11.72
C ARG A 221 -2.33 11.63 11.26
N ILE A 222 -2.09 12.13 10.04
CA ILE A 222 -0.77 12.46 9.53
C ILE A 222 -0.71 13.95 9.16
N SER A 223 0.32 14.65 9.62
CA SER A 223 0.54 16.06 9.34
C SER A 223 1.67 16.21 8.32
N LEU A 224 1.35 16.70 7.14
CA LEU A 224 2.30 16.91 6.05
C LEU A 224 2.84 18.34 6.11
N LYS A 225 4.17 18.50 6.18
CA LYS A 225 4.83 19.76 5.94
C LYS A 225 4.71 20.07 4.45
N ASN A 226 4.28 21.26 4.10
CA ASN A 226 4.09 21.70 2.72
C ASN A 226 5.03 22.87 2.44
N THR A 227 5.96 22.69 1.51
CA THR A 227 6.91 23.72 1.06
C THR A 227 6.61 23.99 -0.40
N VAL A 228 6.48 25.24 -0.77
CA VAL A 228 6.23 25.67 -2.15
C VAL A 228 7.38 26.51 -2.64
N THR A 229 7.83 26.22 -3.85
CA THR A 229 8.84 26.99 -4.58
C THR A 229 8.23 27.43 -5.90
N VAL A 230 8.32 28.71 -6.20
CA VAL A 230 7.89 29.29 -7.47
C VAL A 230 9.13 29.75 -8.23
N THR A 231 9.31 29.24 -9.43
CA THR A 231 10.41 29.60 -10.33
C THR A 231 9.83 30.17 -11.62
N GLY A 232 10.24 31.35 -11.99
CA GLY A 232 9.81 32.05 -13.19
C GLY A 232 10.90 32.96 -13.76
N SER A 233 10.56 34.16 -14.21
CA SER A 233 11.54 35.20 -14.58
C SER A 233 12.40 35.64 -13.39
N SER A 234 11.89 35.52 -12.16
CA SER A 234 12.61 35.57 -10.90
C SER A 234 12.27 34.32 -10.10
N THR A 235 13.26 33.76 -9.37
CA THR A 235 13.03 32.64 -8.47
C THR A 235 12.72 33.18 -7.07
N GLU A 236 11.50 32.93 -6.62
CA GLU A 236 11.11 33.26 -5.24
C GLU A 236 11.71 32.25 -4.27
N PRO A 237 12.18 32.69 -3.10
CA PRO A 237 12.69 31.77 -2.09
C PRO A 237 11.59 30.79 -1.64
N PRO A 238 11.95 29.52 -1.38
CA PRO A 238 10.99 28.53 -0.90
C PRO A 238 10.28 29.01 0.36
N TYR A 239 8.97 28.88 0.41
CA TYR A 239 8.20 29.26 1.58
C TYR A 239 7.35 28.08 2.12
N ASN A 240 7.25 28.02 3.44
CA ASN A 240 6.43 27.00 4.10
C ASN A 240 4.98 27.46 4.13
N GLN A 241 4.11 26.69 3.48
CA GLN A 241 2.67 26.84 3.65
C GLN A 241 2.18 26.15 4.95
N LYS A 242 0.92 26.42 5.27
CA LYS A 242 0.24 25.75 6.37
C LYS A 242 0.32 24.22 6.18
N ARG A 243 0.61 23.51 7.26
CA ARG A 243 0.62 22.04 7.23
C ARG A 243 -0.71 21.47 6.77
N VAL A 244 -0.64 20.51 5.87
CA VAL A 244 -1.83 19.79 5.40
C VAL A 244 -2.07 18.61 6.33
N THR A 245 -3.26 18.58 6.92
CA THR A 245 -3.68 17.44 7.74
C THR A 245 -4.35 16.41 6.86
N GLN A 246 -3.84 15.19 6.88
CA GLN A 246 -4.44 14.02 6.26
C GLN A 246 -4.76 12.96 7.31
N TYR A 247 -5.52 11.96 6.90
CA TYR A 247 -5.84 10.82 7.74
C TYR A 247 -5.46 9.53 7.05
N LEU A 248 -4.87 8.60 7.78
CA LEU A 248 -4.76 7.21 7.38
C LEU A 248 -6.14 6.57 7.59
N PRO A 249 -6.67 5.84 6.61
CA PRO A 249 -8.01 5.27 6.71
C PRO A 249 -8.05 4.18 7.80
N GLN A 250 -9.13 4.16 8.54
CA GLN A 250 -9.42 3.00 9.38
C GLN A 250 -9.85 1.85 8.48
N TYR A 251 -9.58 0.63 8.92
CA TYR A 251 -9.97 -0.57 8.22
C TYR A 251 -10.33 -1.71 9.17
N ILE A 252 -11.19 -2.58 8.68
CA ILE A 252 -11.54 -3.84 9.33
C ILE A 252 -11.52 -4.94 8.27
N GLY A 253 -11.01 -6.09 8.63
CA GLY A 253 -11.03 -7.27 7.77
C GLY A 253 -11.40 -8.51 8.53
N ILE A 254 -12.11 -9.40 7.88
CA ILE A 254 -12.41 -10.75 8.34
C ILE A 254 -12.01 -11.72 7.23
N GLY A 255 -11.52 -12.88 7.61
CA GLY A 255 -11.12 -13.89 6.65
C GLY A 255 -11.16 -15.29 7.21
N SER A 256 -11.21 -16.23 6.32
CA SER A 256 -11.17 -17.65 6.68
C SER A 256 -10.35 -18.45 5.67
N SER A 257 -9.71 -19.51 6.12
CA SER A 257 -9.10 -20.50 5.26
C SER A 257 -9.43 -21.92 5.72
N LEU A 258 -9.62 -22.78 4.75
CA LEU A 258 -9.83 -24.23 4.93
C LEU A 258 -8.72 -24.96 4.20
N ALA A 259 -7.80 -25.55 4.96
CA ALA A 259 -6.76 -26.42 4.42
C ALA A 259 -7.22 -27.89 4.55
N HIS A 260 -7.30 -28.60 3.43
CA HIS A 260 -7.63 -30.01 3.36
C HIS A 260 -6.61 -30.75 2.51
N LYS A 261 -5.82 -31.64 3.15
CA LYS A 261 -4.73 -32.39 2.51
C LYS A 261 -3.75 -31.46 1.78
N LYS A 262 -3.86 -31.41 0.44
CA LYS A 262 -3.01 -30.64 -0.45
C LYS A 262 -3.64 -29.33 -0.93
N TRP A 263 -4.89 -29.07 -0.58
CA TRP A 263 -5.65 -27.92 -1.03
C TRP A 263 -5.91 -26.94 0.10
N THR A 264 -5.76 -25.66 -0.19
CA THR A 264 -6.17 -24.59 0.71
C THR A 264 -7.11 -23.65 -0.05
N TYR A 265 -8.30 -23.46 0.51
CA TYR A 265 -9.30 -22.50 0.06
C TYR A 265 -9.34 -21.36 1.04
N ALA A 266 -9.36 -20.13 0.56
CA ALA A 266 -9.35 -18.98 1.44
C ALA A 266 -10.22 -17.85 0.90
N LEU A 267 -10.81 -17.10 1.83
CA LEU A 267 -11.73 -15.99 1.58
C LEU A 267 -11.46 -14.89 2.58
N ASP A 268 -11.25 -13.66 2.09
CA ASP A 268 -11.17 -12.47 2.92
C ASP A 268 -12.16 -11.40 2.45
N TYR A 269 -12.69 -10.65 3.40
CA TYR A 269 -13.42 -9.42 3.17
C TYR A 269 -12.77 -8.29 3.95
N LEU A 270 -12.46 -7.18 3.26
CA LEU A 270 -11.87 -6.00 3.84
C LEU A 270 -12.71 -4.77 3.53
N PHE A 271 -12.93 -3.97 4.56
CA PHE A 271 -13.51 -2.65 4.47
C PHE A 271 -12.46 -1.60 4.82
N ARG A 272 -12.30 -0.58 3.97
CA ARG A 272 -11.40 0.56 4.23
C ARG A 272 -12.13 1.86 4.05
N GLN A 273 -12.08 2.70 5.09
CA GLN A 273 -12.79 3.99 5.13
C GLN A 273 -11.95 5.10 4.48
N TYR A 274 -11.88 5.11 3.15
CA TYR A 274 -11.17 6.16 2.42
C TYR A 274 -11.92 7.50 2.38
N GLY A 275 -13.22 7.53 2.66
CA GLY A 275 -14.02 8.76 2.71
C GLY A 275 -13.54 9.80 3.74
N VAL A 276 -12.64 9.40 4.67
CA VAL A 276 -12.01 10.32 5.64
C VAL A 276 -10.81 11.07 5.08
N LEU A 277 -10.31 10.70 3.90
CA LEU A 277 -9.17 11.34 3.26
C LEU A 277 -9.57 12.72 2.72
N ASN A 278 -8.67 13.68 2.86
CA ASN A 278 -8.81 14.98 2.21
C ASN A 278 -8.16 14.93 0.83
N SER A 279 -8.91 15.19 -0.22
CA SER A 279 -8.40 15.22 -1.59
C SER A 279 -7.55 16.46 -1.89
N GLY A 280 -7.70 17.53 -1.09
CA GLY A 280 -7.14 18.85 -1.40
C GLY A 280 -7.94 19.65 -2.45
N ASP A 281 -8.92 19.03 -3.12
CA ASP A 281 -9.81 19.63 -4.10
C ASP A 281 -11.27 19.30 -3.74
N SER A 282 -12.12 20.32 -3.63
CA SER A 282 -13.54 20.17 -3.27
C SER A 282 -14.37 19.37 -4.30
N ARG A 283 -13.88 19.27 -5.53
CA ARG A 283 -14.51 18.52 -6.63
C ARG A 283 -14.24 17.03 -6.55
N VAL A 284 -13.21 16.61 -5.82
CA VAL A 284 -12.78 15.22 -5.68
C VAL A 284 -13.17 14.69 -4.30
N LYS A 285 -13.92 13.61 -4.27
CA LYS A 285 -14.32 12.92 -3.03
C LYS A 285 -13.87 11.48 -3.08
N PHE A 286 -13.17 11.04 -2.04
CA PHE A 286 -12.85 9.64 -1.86
C PHE A 286 -14.10 8.88 -1.37
N ARG A 287 -14.22 7.62 -1.78
CA ARG A 287 -15.27 6.71 -1.34
C ARG A 287 -14.66 5.55 -0.58
N ASP A 288 -15.43 5.01 0.34
CA ASP A 288 -15.05 3.82 1.09
C ASP A 288 -14.92 2.61 0.15
N SER A 289 -13.99 1.72 0.47
CA SER A 289 -13.68 0.54 -0.34
C SER A 289 -14.12 -0.73 0.36
N HIS A 290 -14.75 -1.60 -0.41
CA HIS A 290 -15.09 -2.97 -0.06
C HIS A 290 -14.31 -3.91 -0.97
N GLU A 291 -13.53 -4.80 -0.41
CA GLU A 291 -12.67 -5.71 -1.14
C GLU A 291 -12.96 -7.15 -0.73
N LEU A 292 -13.29 -7.99 -1.70
CA LEU A 292 -13.48 -9.43 -1.53
C LEU A 292 -12.33 -10.14 -2.23
N ARG A 293 -11.61 -10.98 -1.53
CA ARG A 293 -10.49 -11.77 -2.04
C ARG A 293 -10.80 -13.25 -1.91
N LEU A 294 -10.58 -13.99 -2.99
CA LEU A 294 -10.76 -15.43 -3.06
C LEU A 294 -9.47 -16.07 -3.53
N GLY A 295 -8.99 -17.08 -2.82
CA GLY A 295 -7.76 -17.79 -3.16
C GLY A 295 -7.91 -19.30 -3.04
N VAL A 296 -7.26 -20.01 -3.98
CA VAL A 296 -7.11 -21.46 -3.92
C VAL A 296 -5.65 -21.79 -4.18
N CYS A 297 -5.06 -22.61 -3.33
CA CYS A 297 -3.68 -23.06 -3.46
C CYS A 297 -3.57 -24.57 -3.38
N TYR A 298 -2.65 -25.13 -4.17
CA TYR A 298 -2.31 -26.55 -4.15
C TYR A 298 -0.88 -26.75 -3.70
N PHE A 299 -0.69 -27.49 -2.59
CA PHE A 299 0.62 -27.85 -2.05
C PHE A 299 0.94 -29.33 -2.33
N PRO A 300 1.82 -29.64 -3.30
CA PRO A 300 2.12 -31.02 -3.70
C PRO A 300 2.58 -31.92 -2.52
N ASN A 301 3.33 -31.34 -1.61
CA ASN A 301 3.91 -32.03 -0.44
C ASN A 301 2.99 -32.04 0.80
N GLY A 302 1.75 -31.57 0.65
CA GLY A 302 0.81 -31.39 1.76
C GLY A 302 1.01 -30.08 2.50
N PHE A 303 -0.03 -29.67 3.24
CA PHE A 303 0.00 -28.48 4.07
C PHE A 303 0.87 -28.73 5.30
N SER A 304 1.91 -27.94 5.50
CA SER A 304 2.73 -27.99 6.72
C SER A 304 2.01 -27.26 7.86
N SER A 305 1.19 -27.98 8.61
CA SER A 305 0.67 -27.48 9.88
C SER A 305 1.73 -27.71 10.95
N SER A 306 2.53 -26.72 11.27
CA SER A 306 3.38 -26.73 12.47
C SER A 306 2.57 -26.40 13.73
#